data_9e8e2c58ae3a826ed891a744c56a9ac2
#
_entry.id   9e8e2c58ae3a826ed891a744c56a9ac2
#
_cell.length_a   1.000
_cell.length_b   1.000
_cell.length_c   1.000
_cell.angle_alpha   90.00
_cell.angle_beta   90.00
_cell.angle_gamma   90.00
#
_symmetry.space_group_name_H-M   'P 1'
#
loop_
_entity.id
_entity.type
_entity.pdbx_description
1 polymer ?
#
loop_
_entity_poly.entity_id
_entity_poly.type
_entity_poly.pdbx_seq_one_letter_code
_entity_poly.pdbx_strand_id
1 'polypeptide(L)'
;MYTDPVVQATLSSTTGFRWSEIEPAGVLDPRSRQVMNEAGEFGLGDGFTVPLATLEEERGGLTFAGPQLDISPGQRGMLTLLASYVVGQTLLIDNGPSERRMGLTPRERESLQWVAEGKTDWEIGELMGISRHGVDFHLRSARVKLGCVSRTQAVAEGFRRGLII
;
A
#
# COMPACT_ATOMS: atom_id res chain seq x y z
N MET A 1 -11.18 7.15 -5.35
CA MET A 1 -10.86 8.32 -4.50
C MET A 1 -10.86 7.81 -3.08
N TYR A 2 -9.76 7.97 -2.35
CA TYR A 2 -9.68 7.50 -0.96
C TYR A 2 -10.63 8.33 -0.09
N THR A 3 -11.44 7.65 0.72
CA THR A 3 -12.43 8.30 1.62
C THR A 3 -11.81 8.59 2.99
N ASP A 4 -10.67 7.95 3.30
CA ASP A 4 -9.94 8.13 4.55
C ASP A 4 -9.18 9.48 4.53
N PRO A 5 -9.49 10.42 5.45
CA PRO A 5 -8.86 11.73 5.49
C PRO A 5 -7.37 11.67 5.88
N VAL A 6 -6.97 10.66 6.65
CA VAL A 6 -5.55 10.47 7.02
C VAL A 6 -4.74 10.08 5.80
N VAL A 7 -5.26 9.18 4.96
CA VAL A 7 -4.61 8.79 3.70
C VAL A 7 -4.51 9.99 2.76
N GLN A 8 -5.57 10.78 2.62
CA GLN A 8 -5.54 11.99 1.76
C GLN A 8 -4.50 13.00 2.26
N ALA A 9 -4.47 13.27 3.57
CA ALA A 9 -3.47 14.15 4.16
C ALA A 9 -2.04 13.61 3.98
N THR A 10 -1.84 12.29 4.13
CA THR A 10 -0.54 11.65 3.93
C THR A 10 -0.01 11.84 2.51
N LEU A 11 -0.88 11.70 1.51
CA LEU A 11 -0.48 11.85 0.09
C LEU A 11 -0.18 13.31 -0.30
N SER A 12 -0.74 14.29 0.43
CA SER A 12 -0.58 15.72 0.13
C SER A 12 0.44 16.42 1.02
N SER A 13 0.79 15.86 2.18
CA SER A 13 1.70 16.47 3.15
C SER A 13 3.14 16.01 2.92
N THR A 14 4.08 16.86 3.34
CA THR A 14 5.53 16.57 3.38
C THR A 14 6.07 16.52 4.80
N THR A 15 5.28 16.92 5.79
CA THR A 15 5.64 16.97 7.22
C THR A 15 4.69 16.12 8.03
N GLY A 16 5.17 15.57 9.15
CA GLY A 16 4.34 14.83 10.10
C GLY A 16 3.22 15.69 10.68
N PHE A 17 2.02 15.12 10.78
CA PHE A 17 0.81 15.80 11.26
C PHE A 17 0.04 14.92 12.25
N ARG A 18 -0.70 15.56 13.17
CA ARG A 18 -1.70 14.88 14.00
C ARG A 18 -3.03 14.76 13.28
N TRP A 19 -3.78 13.73 13.61
CA TRP A 19 -5.13 13.56 13.07
C TRP A 19 -6.05 14.70 13.47
N SER A 20 -5.91 15.21 14.72
CA SER A 20 -6.62 16.40 15.18
C SER A 20 -6.26 17.69 14.42
N GLU A 21 -5.18 17.72 13.66
CA GLU A 21 -4.78 18.84 12.79
C GLU A 21 -5.43 18.78 11.39
N ILE A 22 -6.02 17.64 11.01
CA ILE A 22 -6.77 17.51 9.75
C ILE A 22 -8.13 18.23 9.84
N GLU A 23 -8.70 18.30 11.03
CA GLU A 23 -10.03 18.89 11.29
C GLU A 23 -10.14 20.44 11.28
N PRO A 24 -9.11 21.27 11.53
CA PRO A 24 -9.30 22.73 11.63
C PRO A 24 -9.80 23.39 10.34
N ALA A 25 -9.78 22.71 9.21
CA ALA A 25 -10.38 23.19 7.96
C ALA A 25 -11.92 23.09 7.91
N GLY A 26 -12.56 22.58 8.99
CA GLY A 26 -14.01 22.66 9.21
C GLY A 26 -14.91 21.88 8.26
N VAL A 27 -14.36 21.04 7.38
CA VAL A 27 -15.15 20.36 6.35
C VAL A 27 -14.59 18.95 6.06
N LEU A 28 -14.57 18.09 7.08
CA LEU A 28 -14.58 16.67 6.75
C LEU A 28 -15.97 16.36 6.15
N ASP A 29 -16.01 15.80 4.96
CA ASP A 29 -17.25 15.29 4.40
C ASP A 29 -17.84 14.19 5.31
N PRO A 30 -19.14 13.90 5.25
CA PRO A 30 -19.78 12.93 6.15
C PRO A 30 -19.12 11.54 6.16
N ARG A 31 -18.57 11.09 5.05
CA ARG A 31 -17.91 9.77 4.94
C ARG A 31 -16.54 9.77 5.62
N SER A 32 -15.75 10.81 5.41
CA SER A 32 -14.47 11.00 6.09
C SER A 32 -14.64 11.07 7.61
N ARG A 33 -15.69 11.76 8.08
CA ARG A 33 -16.03 11.81 9.51
C ARG A 33 -16.44 10.44 10.05
N GLN A 34 -17.18 9.65 9.27
CA GLN A 34 -17.56 8.30 9.64
C GLN A 34 -16.31 7.42 9.83
N VAL A 35 -15.34 7.47 8.92
CA VAL A 35 -14.08 6.72 9.03
C VAL A 35 -13.32 7.05 10.32
N MET A 36 -13.23 8.33 10.69
CA MET A 36 -12.58 8.75 11.93
C MET A 36 -13.32 8.28 13.18
N ASN A 37 -14.65 8.31 13.16
CA ASN A 37 -15.48 7.82 14.27
C ASN A 37 -15.32 6.30 14.44
N GLU A 38 -15.38 5.53 13.35
CA GLU A 38 -15.17 4.09 13.38
C GLU A 38 -13.75 3.74 13.89
N ALA A 39 -12.71 4.46 13.49
CA ALA A 39 -11.38 4.31 14.04
C ALA A 39 -11.36 4.49 15.56
N GLY A 40 -12.08 5.49 16.08
CA GLY A 40 -12.23 5.74 17.51
C GLY A 40 -12.85 4.56 18.27
N GLU A 41 -13.82 3.85 17.69
CA GLU A 41 -14.45 2.66 18.28
C GLU A 41 -13.43 1.50 18.43
N PHE A 42 -12.41 1.44 17.58
CA PHE A 42 -11.30 0.49 17.68
C PHE A 42 -10.12 0.99 18.55
N GLY A 43 -10.32 2.06 19.32
CA GLY A 43 -9.29 2.63 20.19
C GLY A 43 -8.25 3.49 19.47
N LEU A 44 -8.51 3.90 18.25
CA LEU A 44 -7.67 4.79 17.45
C LEU A 44 -8.29 6.20 17.42
N GLY A 45 -8.38 6.83 18.61
CA GLY A 45 -9.04 8.14 18.78
C GLY A 45 -8.20 9.32 18.29
N ASP A 46 -6.87 9.21 18.27
CA ASP A 46 -5.95 10.20 17.73
C ASP A 46 -4.67 9.52 17.23
N GLY A 47 -3.95 10.18 16.32
CA GLY A 47 -2.71 9.66 15.76
C GLY A 47 -1.76 10.74 15.27
N PHE A 48 -0.49 10.37 15.14
CA PHE A 48 0.54 11.14 14.48
C PHE A 48 1.04 10.37 13.28
N THR A 49 0.85 10.92 12.09
CA THR A 49 1.26 10.32 10.82
C THR A 49 2.47 11.05 10.27
N VAL A 50 3.48 10.28 9.89
CA VAL A 50 4.68 10.76 9.19
C VAL A 50 4.56 10.34 7.73
N PRO A 51 4.35 11.29 6.80
CA PRO A 51 4.39 11.01 5.37
C PRO A 51 5.81 10.61 4.95
N LEU A 52 5.89 9.63 4.08
CA LEU A 52 7.14 9.08 3.57
C LEU A 52 7.03 8.93 2.06
N ALA A 53 8.09 9.23 1.35
CA ALA A 53 8.19 9.05 -0.09
C ALA A 53 9.48 8.29 -0.42
N THR A 54 9.40 7.39 -1.39
CA THR A 54 10.58 6.74 -1.96
C THR A 54 11.16 7.56 -3.10
N LEU A 55 12.37 7.21 -3.55
CA LEU A 55 12.99 7.82 -4.73
C LEU A 55 12.21 7.51 -6.03
N GLU A 56 11.34 6.51 -6.01
CA GLU A 56 10.48 6.10 -7.13
C GLU A 56 9.11 6.79 -7.09
N GLU A 57 8.99 7.88 -6.29
CA GLU A 57 7.76 8.67 -6.10
C GLU A 57 6.59 7.90 -5.46
N GLU A 58 6.83 6.71 -4.94
CA GLU A 58 5.83 6.01 -4.14
C GLU A 58 5.62 6.76 -2.83
N ARG A 59 4.37 7.07 -2.51
CA ARG A 59 3.99 7.79 -1.29
C ARG A 59 3.25 6.87 -0.34
N GLY A 60 3.61 6.97 0.92
CA GLY A 60 2.98 6.27 2.02
C GLY A 60 3.16 7.02 3.31
N GLY A 61 2.89 6.38 4.43
CA GLY A 61 3.13 6.97 5.73
C GLY A 61 3.19 5.92 6.83
N LEU A 62 3.83 6.28 7.92
CA LEU A 62 3.82 5.52 9.15
C LEU A 62 3.05 6.29 10.21
N THR A 63 2.09 5.63 10.84
CA THR A 63 1.20 6.23 11.82
C THR A 63 1.42 5.62 13.21
N PHE A 64 1.50 6.47 14.20
CA PHE A 64 1.43 6.12 15.61
C PHE A 64 0.07 6.57 16.13
N ALA A 65 -0.79 5.65 16.54
CA ALA A 65 -2.14 5.96 16.95
C ALA A 65 -2.53 5.29 18.27
N GLY A 66 -3.51 5.86 18.95
CA GLY A 66 -4.06 5.34 20.19
C GLY A 66 -5.35 6.06 20.60
N PRO A 67 -5.90 5.73 21.77
CA PRO A 67 -7.15 6.35 22.25
C PRO A 67 -7.01 7.87 22.44
N GLN A 68 -5.84 8.31 22.86
CA GLN A 68 -5.49 9.71 23.04
C GLN A 68 -3.97 9.83 22.83
N LEU A 69 -3.57 10.84 22.07
CA LEU A 69 -2.16 11.09 21.78
C LEU A 69 -1.76 12.47 22.29
N ASP A 70 -0.94 12.50 23.34
CA ASP A 70 -0.32 13.73 23.84
C ASP A 70 1.18 13.67 23.56
N ILE A 71 1.63 14.43 22.55
CA ILE A 71 3.03 14.47 22.10
C ILE A 71 3.54 15.91 22.02
N SER A 72 4.64 16.16 22.69
CA SER A 72 5.36 17.42 22.60
C SER A 72 6.04 17.59 21.22
N PRO A 73 6.43 18.82 20.84
CA PRO A 73 7.17 19.06 19.60
C PRO A 73 8.46 18.23 19.48
N GLY A 74 9.18 18.04 20.60
CA GLY A 74 10.38 17.21 20.62
C GLY A 74 10.08 15.73 20.32
N GLN A 75 8.99 15.20 20.87
CA GLN A 75 8.54 13.82 20.61
C GLN A 75 8.08 13.65 19.16
N ARG A 76 7.45 14.64 18.54
CA ARG A 76 7.12 14.62 17.10
C ARG A 76 8.38 14.45 16.25
N GLY A 77 9.46 15.19 16.59
CA GLY A 77 10.75 15.03 15.91
C GLY A 77 11.32 13.63 16.06
N MET A 78 11.28 13.06 17.29
CA MET A 78 11.72 11.68 17.52
C MET A 78 10.90 10.65 16.74
N LEU A 79 9.58 10.77 16.72
CA LEU A 79 8.70 9.86 15.98
C LEU A 79 8.95 9.97 14.46
N THR A 80 9.23 11.17 13.96
CA THR A 80 9.58 11.38 12.55
C THR A 80 10.88 10.66 12.19
N LEU A 81 11.91 10.77 13.03
CA LEU A 81 13.18 10.07 12.83
C LEU A 81 13.00 8.55 12.93
N LEU A 82 12.22 8.09 13.91
CA LEU A 82 11.92 6.67 14.08
C LEU A 82 11.17 6.10 12.86
N ALA A 83 10.15 6.81 12.36
CA ALA A 83 9.41 6.41 11.18
C ALA A 83 10.33 6.30 9.96
N SER A 84 11.18 7.29 9.74
CA SER A 84 12.15 7.30 8.63
C SER A 84 13.15 6.15 8.77
N TYR A 85 13.63 5.87 9.97
CA TYR A 85 14.54 4.76 10.25
C TYR A 85 13.88 3.40 9.97
N VAL A 86 12.68 3.17 10.51
CA VAL A 86 11.94 1.89 10.32
C VAL A 86 11.68 1.64 8.85
N VAL A 87 11.18 2.64 8.11
CA VAL A 87 10.93 2.50 6.67
C VAL A 87 12.24 2.32 5.91
N GLY A 88 13.30 3.05 6.27
CA GLY A 88 14.62 2.86 5.69
C GLY A 88 15.15 1.45 5.91
N GLN A 89 15.01 0.87 7.09
CA GLN A 89 15.37 -0.52 7.38
C GLN A 89 14.50 -1.51 6.60
N THR A 90 13.20 -1.27 6.50
CA THR A 90 12.30 -2.14 5.71
C THR A 90 12.70 -2.14 4.24
N LEU A 91 13.02 -0.97 3.69
CA LEU A 91 13.52 -0.85 2.32
C LEU A 91 14.89 -1.53 2.13
N LEU A 92 15.77 -1.52 3.14
CA LEU A 92 17.05 -2.23 3.10
C LEU A 92 16.87 -3.75 3.24
N ILE A 93 15.93 -4.21 4.06
CA ILE A 93 15.59 -5.63 4.19
C ILE A 93 14.93 -6.13 2.91
N ASP A 94 14.06 -5.33 2.30
CA ASP A 94 13.47 -5.60 0.98
C ASP A 94 14.48 -5.46 -0.17
N ASN A 95 15.56 -4.71 0.05
CA ASN A 95 16.74 -4.62 -0.84
C ASN A 95 17.75 -5.77 -0.63
N GLY A 96 17.43 -6.81 0.13
CA GLY A 96 18.09 -8.11 -0.02
C GLY A 96 18.09 -8.47 -1.52
N PRO A 97 19.11 -9.20 -2.03
CA PRO A 97 19.55 -9.15 -3.42
C PRO A 97 18.36 -9.10 -4.39
N SER A 98 18.45 -8.20 -5.34
CA SER A 98 17.55 -7.78 -6.43
C SER A 98 16.49 -8.81 -6.95
N GLU A 99 16.64 -10.07 -6.60
CA GLU A 99 15.76 -11.17 -6.98
C GLU A 99 14.36 -11.11 -6.32
N ARG A 100 14.23 -10.50 -5.13
CA ARG A 100 12.91 -10.38 -4.47
C ARG A 100 12.05 -9.24 -5.00
N ARG A 101 12.66 -8.17 -5.52
CA ARG A 101 11.91 -7.08 -6.19
C ARG A 101 11.47 -7.45 -7.60
N MET A 102 12.14 -8.41 -8.24
CA MET A 102 11.72 -8.98 -9.54
C MET A 102 10.78 -10.18 -9.38
N GLY A 103 10.53 -10.63 -8.15
CA GLY A 103 9.62 -11.74 -7.86
C GLY A 103 8.16 -11.31 -7.84
N LEU A 104 7.32 -12.12 -8.47
CA LEU A 104 5.88 -11.99 -8.33
C LEU A 104 5.46 -12.31 -6.90
N THR A 105 4.50 -11.57 -6.35
CA THR A 105 3.82 -11.96 -5.11
C THR A 105 3.10 -13.30 -5.31
N PRO A 106 2.74 -14.03 -4.25
CA PRO A 106 1.97 -15.28 -4.38
C PRO A 106 0.69 -15.10 -5.21
N ARG A 107 -0.04 -14.00 -5.02
CA ARG A 107 -1.28 -13.71 -5.76
C ARG A 107 -1.05 -13.33 -7.23
N GLU A 108 0.02 -12.61 -7.52
CA GLU A 108 0.43 -12.30 -8.89
C GLU A 108 0.87 -13.55 -9.64
N ARG A 109 1.64 -14.42 -8.97
CA ARG A 109 2.08 -15.70 -9.53
C ARG A 109 0.88 -16.62 -9.80
N GLU A 110 -0.01 -16.77 -8.82
CA GLU A 110 -1.22 -17.57 -8.93
C GLU A 110 -2.11 -17.09 -10.09
N SER A 111 -2.34 -15.78 -10.18
CA SER A 111 -3.09 -15.20 -11.30
C SER A 111 -2.42 -15.46 -12.64
N LEU A 112 -1.10 -15.32 -12.72
CA LEU A 112 -0.35 -15.56 -13.95
C LEU A 112 -0.34 -17.04 -14.35
N GLN A 113 -0.29 -17.96 -13.38
CA GLN A 113 -0.41 -19.40 -13.61
C GLN A 113 -1.75 -19.76 -14.23
N TRP A 114 -2.86 -19.23 -13.70
CA TRP A 114 -4.18 -19.48 -14.28
C TRP A 114 -4.32 -18.90 -15.69
N VAL A 115 -3.65 -17.77 -15.98
CA VAL A 115 -3.57 -17.25 -17.35
C VAL A 115 -2.83 -18.21 -18.26
N ALA A 116 -1.72 -18.81 -17.81
CA ALA A 116 -0.96 -19.81 -18.57
C ALA A 116 -1.81 -21.03 -18.89
N GLU A 117 -2.74 -21.40 -18.01
CA GLU A 117 -3.72 -22.47 -18.20
C GLU A 117 -4.94 -22.06 -19.04
N GLY A 118 -4.94 -20.84 -19.60
CA GLY A 118 -5.97 -20.37 -20.52
C GLY A 118 -7.25 -19.85 -19.84
N LYS A 119 -7.26 -19.64 -18.52
CA LYS A 119 -8.43 -19.14 -17.79
C LYS A 119 -8.68 -17.67 -18.11
N THR A 120 -9.95 -17.30 -18.15
CA THR A 120 -10.41 -15.91 -18.23
C THR A 120 -10.34 -15.23 -16.87
N ASP A 121 -10.32 -13.90 -16.83
CA ASP A 121 -10.25 -13.13 -15.58
C ASP A 121 -11.46 -13.41 -14.66
N TRP A 122 -12.61 -13.77 -15.22
CA TRP A 122 -13.78 -14.16 -14.45
C TRP A 122 -13.56 -15.52 -13.76
N GLU A 123 -13.12 -16.55 -14.53
CA GLU A 123 -12.81 -17.88 -13.98
C GLU A 123 -11.71 -17.82 -12.92
N ILE A 124 -10.68 -17.00 -13.15
CA ILE A 124 -9.60 -16.77 -12.19
C ILE A 124 -10.16 -16.14 -10.90
N GLY A 125 -11.06 -15.17 -11.04
CA GLY A 125 -11.74 -14.56 -9.89
C GLY A 125 -12.48 -15.55 -9.02
N GLU A 126 -13.24 -16.46 -9.65
CA GLU A 126 -13.94 -17.55 -8.96
C GLU A 126 -12.97 -18.52 -8.26
N LEU A 127 -11.90 -18.93 -8.95
CA LEU A 127 -10.89 -19.86 -8.40
C LEU A 127 -10.10 -19.25 -7.22
N MET A 128 -9.80 -17.96 -7.28
CA MET A 128 -9.02 -17.25 -6.26
C MET A 128 -9.88 -16.59 -5.15
N GLY A 129 -11.20 -16.62 -5.28
CA GLY A 129 -12.13 -15.96 -4.34
C GLY A 129 -12.02 -14.45 -4.34
N ILE A 130 -11.73 -13.81 -5.48
CA ILE A 130 -11.58 -12.36 -5.64
C ILE A 130 -12.40 -11.84 -6.82
N SER A 131 -12.63 -10.53 -6.85
CA SER A 131 -13.33 -9.93 -7.99
C SER A 131 -12.49 -9.97 -9.27
N ARG A 132 -13.15 -9.96 -10.45
CA ARG A 132 -12.48 -9.80 -11.75
C ARG A 132 -11.52 -8.59 -11.76
N HIS A 133 -11.89 -7.49 -11.09
CA HIS A 133 -11.06 -6.31 -10.97
C HIS A 133 -9.79 -6.58 -10.15
N GLY A 134 -9.89 -7.41 -9.10
CA GLY A 134 -8.75 -7.87 -8.32
C GLY A 134 -7.77 -8.72 -9.15
N VAL A 135 -8.30 -9.58 -10.04
CA VAL A 135 -7.48 -10.35 -10.99
C VAL A 135 -6.73 -9.42 -11.95
N ASP A 136 -7.43 -8.45 -12.57
CA ASP A 136 -6.81 -7.47 -13.48
C ASP A 136 -5.70 -6.67 -12.76
N PHE A 137 -5.94 -6.28 -11.51
CA PHE A 137 -4.94 -5.61 -10.67
C PHE A 137 -3.67 -6.46 -10.51
N HIS A 138 -3.80 -7.74 -10.11
CA HIS A 138 -2.66 -8.64 -9.94
C HIS A 138 -1.93 -8.90 -11.26
N LEU A 139 -2.65 -9.10 -12.35
CA LEU A 139 -2.05 -9.32 -13.67
C LEU A 139 -1.35 -8.07 -14.22
N ARG A 140 -1.90 -6.88 -13.97
CA ARG A 140 -1.27 -5.62 -14.33
C ARG A 140 0.04 -5.42 -13.56
N SER A 141 0.01 -5.65 -12.24
CA SER A 141 1.20 -5.58 -11.38
C SER A 141 2.26 -6.59 -11.83
N ALA A 142 1.88 -7.84 -12.11
CA ALA A 142 2.79 -8.85 -12.62
C ALA A 142 3.46 -8.43 -13.94
N ARG A 143 2.69 -7.86 -14.88
CA ARG A 143 3.24 -7.35 -16.14
C ARG A 143 4.29 -6.25 -15.94
N VAL A 144 4.00 -5.30 -15.05
CA VAL A 144 4.94 -4.21 -14.73
C VAL A 144 6.23 -4.78 -14.14
N LYS A 145 6.14 -5.68 -13.15
CA LYS A 145 7.29 -6.32 -12.52
C LYS A 145 8.15 -7.15 -13.47
N LEU A 146 7.50 -7.78 -14.46
CA LEU A 146 8.19 -8.58 -15.48
C LEU A 146 8.70 -7.74 -16.67
N GLY A 147 8.41 -6.43 -16.72
CA GLY A 147 8.75 -5.56 -17.82
C GLY A 147 8.00 -5.89 -19.12
N CYS A 148 6.75 -6.40 -19.01
CA CYS A 148 5.98 -6.91 -20.13
C CYS A 148 4.82 -5.97 -20.51
N VAL A 149 4.57 -5.81 -21.81
CA VAL A 149 3.47 -4.99 -22.33
C VAL A 149 2.17 -5.77 -22.53
N SER A 150 2.24 -7.11 -22.69
CA SER A 150 1.05 -7.96 -22.88
C SER A 150 0.99 -9.09 -21.85
N ARG A 151 -0.23 -9.63 -21.64
CA ARG A 151 -0.44 -10.78 -20.74
C ARG A 151 0.27 -12.04 -21.26
N THR A 152 0.28 -12.24 -22.57
CA THR A 152 0.97 -13.38 -23.22
C THR A 152 2.48 -13.29 -23.03
N GLN A 153 3.04 -12.08 -23.16
CA GLN A 153 4.45 -11.84 -22.90
C GLN A 153 4.80 -12.11 -21.43
N ALA A 154 3.94 -11.71 -20.48
CA ALA A 154 4.14 -11.98 -19.07
C ALA A 154 4.14 -13.47 -18.74
N VAL A 155 3.26 -14.25 -19.37
CA VAL A 155 3.26 -15.72 -19.24
C VAL A 155 4.57 -16.31 -19.77
N ALA A 156 4.99 -15.93 -21.00
CA ALA A 156 6.25 -16.41 -21.57
C ALA A 156 7.46 -16.06 -20.70
N GLU A 157 7.49 -14.86 -20.10
CA GLU A 157 8.55 -14.44 -19.22
C GLU A 157 8.49 -15.15 -17.86
N GLY A 158 7.27 -15.43 -17.37
CA GLY A 158 7.06 -16.24 -16.17
C GLY A 158 7.64 -17.64 -16.30
N PHE A 159 7.39 -18.33 -17.41
CA PHE A 159 8.03 -19.63 -17.72
C PHE A 159 9.55 -19.53 -17.84
N ARG A 160 10.05 -18.53 -18.58
CA ARG A 160 11.50 -18.35 -18.80
C ARG A 160 12.26 -18.12 -17.50
N ARG A 161 11.67 -17.45 -16.53
CA ARG A 161 12.27 -17.19 -15.20
C ARG A 161 11.92 -18.27 -14.16
N GLY A 162 11.20 -19.33 -14.53
CA GLY A 162 10.77 -20.38 -13.59
C GLY A 162 9.80 -19.89 -12.49
N LEU A 163 9.08 -18.82 -12.75
CA LEU A 163 8.12 -18.23 -11.80
C LEU A 163 6.75 -18.93 -11.83
N ILE A 164 6.42 -19.56 -12.95
CA ILE A 164 5.22 -20.39 -13.19
C ILE A 164 5.63 -21.66 -13.91
N ILE A 165 4.74 -22.69 -13.85
CA ILE A 165 4.98 -24.04 -14.36
C ILE A 165 4.02 -24.34 -15.51
#